data_2cbeaede0ff8c88486c95b5f2b0d14a4
#
_entry.id   2cbeaede0ff8c88486c95b5f2b0d14a4
#
_cell.length_a   1.000
_cell.length_b   1.000
_cell.length_c   1.000
_cell.angle_alpha   90.00
_cell.angle_beta   90.00
_cell.angle_gamma   90.00
#
_symmetry.space_group_name_H-M   'P 1'
#
loop_
_entity.id
_entity.type
_entity.pdbx_description
1 polymer ?
#
loop_
_entity_poly.entity_id
_entity_poly.type
_entity_poly.pdbx_seq_one_letter_code
_entity_poly.pdbx_strand_id
1 'polypeptide(L)'
;HLGASPWVPHLNGAIYGHKPPLLFWLITLVWSIVGVDAFAARLVGPAFATACVAMTGLLALRLWPDRPARAGMAALILAVSPVWLLFGSTTMSDAMQTAATLLAMLALSSAARRPRRGAWIALGAAVALGVYAKGPVILIHVLPVALSMPLWAGPNRPSARKWAAGLALALAVALVVVGLWLLPALILGGPEYRTEVLW
;
A
#
# COMPACT_ATOMS: atom_id res chain seq x y z
N HIS A 1 -10.98 19.50 -11.32
CA HIS A 1 -9.76 18.86 -10.80
C HIS A 1 -8.55 18.96 -11.74
N LEU A 2 -8.72 19.11 -13.05
CA LEU A 2 -7.64 19.30 -14.02
C LEU A 2 -7.15 20.77 -13.97
N GLY A 3 -6.40 21.13 -12.98
CA GLY A 3 -5.89 22.50 -12.73
C GLY A 3 -5.65 22.79 -11.26
N ALA A 4 -6.13 21.91 -10.37
CA ALA A 4 -5.82 21.97 -8.96
C ALA A 4 -4.44 21.37 -8.67
N SER A 5 -3.80 21.84 -7.59
CA SER A 5 -2.51 21.29 -7.14
C SER A 5 -2.61 19.77 -6.89
N PRO A 6 -1.72 18.93 -7.45
CA PRO A 6 -1.72 17.50 -7.19
C PRO A 6 -1.37 17.17 -5.72
N TRP A 7 -0.86 18.13 -4.99
CA TRP A 7 -0.41 17.97 -3.60
C TRP A 7 -1.55 18.12 -2.59
N VAL A 8 -2.53 18.96 -2.90
CA VAL A 8 -3.65 19.29 -2.01
C VAL A 8 -4.95 18.85 -2.68
N PRO A 9 -5.57 17.75 -2.26
CA PRO A 9 -6.85 17.31 -2.80
C PRO A 9 -7.95 18.34 -2.56
N HIS A 10 -8.82 18.53 -3.54
CA HIS A 10 -10.01 19.37 -3.43
C HIS A 10 -11.25 18.57 -3.79
N LEU A 11 -12.31 18.74 -3.05
CA LEU A 11 -13.62 18.16 -3.31
C LEU A 11 -14.66 19.28 -3.40
N ASN A 12 -15.34 19.40 -4.55
CA ASN A 12 -16.31 20.46 -4.80
C ASN A 12 -15.77 21.89 -4.56
N GLY A 13 -14.50 22.11 -4.87
CA GLY A 13 -13.85 23.41 -4.68
C GLY A 13 -13.29 23.69 -3.27
N ALA A 14 -13.65 22.89 -2.27
CA ALA A 14 -13.11 22.97 -0.93
C ALA A 14 -11.86 22.09 -0.76
N ILE A 15 -10.96 22.46 0.12
CA ILE A 15 -9.81 21.67 0.54
C ILE A 15 -10.34 20.37 1.20
N TYR A 16 -9.68 19.25 0.90
CA TYR A 16 -10.08 17.95 1.43
C TYR A 16 -8.86 17.19 1.98
N GLY A 17 -8.63 17.32 3.29
CA GLY A 17 -7.50 16.71 4.00
C GLY A 17 -7.79 15.36 4.65
N HIS A 18 -9.06 14.92 4.72
CA HIS A 18 -9.46 13.70 5.44
C HIS A 18 -8.94 12.39 4.84
N LYS A 19 -8.47 12.39 3.60
CA LYS A 19 -7.93 11.18 2.94
C LYS A 19 -6.62 11.47 2.24
N PRO A 20 -5.65 10.54 2.32
CA PRO A 20 -4.40 10.62 1.58
C PRO A 20 -4.63 10.57 0.05
N PRO A 21 -3.64 10.96 -0.76
CA PRO A 21 -3.85 11.35 -2.15
C PRO A 21 -3.97 10.22 -3.16
N LEU A 22 -3.58 8.98 -2.81
CA LEU A 22 -3.39 7.90 -3.78
C LEU A 22 -4.62 7.65 -4.65
N LEU A 23 -5.81 7.57 -4.05
CA LEU A 23 -7.05 7.35 -4.80
C LEU A 23 -7.31 8.49 -5.79
N PHE A 24 -7.12 9.72 -5.37
CA PHE A 24 -7.33 10.90 -6.23
C PHE A 24 -6.33 10.94 -7.38
N TRP A 25 -5.05 10.63 -7.12
CA TRP A 25 -4.02 10.56 -8.15
C TRP A 25 -4.32 9.50 -9.19
N LEU A 26 -4.77 8.32 -8.76
CA LEU A 26 -5.11 7.22 -9.67
C LEU A 26 -6.33 7.55 -10.52
N ILE A 27 -7.37 8.15 -9.93
CA ILE A 27 -8.54 8.60 -10.68
C ILE A 27 -8.14 9.67 -11.69
N THR A 28 -7.35 10.66 -11.28
CA THR A 28 -6.86 11.72 -12.18
C THR A 28 -5.99 11.15 -13.31
N LEU A 29 -5.15 10.17 -13.01
CA LEU A 29 -4.35 9.46 -14.01
C LEU A 29 -5.24 8.72 -15.02
N VAL A 30 -6.25 7.99 -14.57
CA VAL A 30 -7.21 7.32 -15.45
C VAL A 30 -7.93 8.35 -16.34
N TRP A 31 -8.41 9.43 -15.76
CA TRP A 31 -9.09 10.49 -16.49
C TRP A 31 -8.20 11.23 -17.51
N SER A 32 -6.88 11.31 -17.24
CA SER A 32 -5.95 11.89 -18.22
C SER A 32 -5.78 11.04 -19.48
N ILE A 33 -6.09 9.74 -19.40
CA ILE A 33 -5.96 8.78 -20.52
C ILE A 33 -7.27 8.61 -21.27
N VAL A 34 -8.39 8.42 -20.55
CA VAL A 34 -9.68 8.05 -21.14
C VAL A 34 -10.69 9.20 -21.17
N GLY A 35 -10.33 10.37 -20.62
CA GLY A 35 -11.26 11.48 -20.39
C GLY A 35 -11.99 11.37 -19.06
N VAL A 36 -12.71 12.43 -18.67
CA VAL A 36 -13.45 12.49 -17.39
C VAL A 36 -14.70 11.62 -17.50
N ASP A 37 -14.64 10.45 -16.87
CA ASP A 37 -15.73 9.48 -16.85
C ASP A 37 -15.90 8.85 -15.45
N ALA A 38 -17.14 8.79 -14.98
CA ALA A 38 -17.46 8.27 -13.66
C ALA A 38 -17.29 6.74 -13.58
N PHE A 39 -17.53 6.02 -14.67
CA PHE A 39 -17.36 4.57 -14.71
C PHE A 39 -15.87 4.21 -14.62
N ALA A 40 -15.02 4.88 -15.41
CA ALA A 40 -13.58 4.68 -15.38
C ALA A 40 -13.00 4.97 -13.99
N ALA A 41 -13.45 6.02 -13.29
CA ALA A 41 -13.05 6.30 -11.92
C ALA A 41 -13.44 5.16 -10.95
N ARG A 42 -14.63 4.58 -11.12
CA ARG A 42 -15.13 3.49 -10.29
C ARG A 42 -14.38 2.18 -10.49
N LEU A 43 -13.71 1.96 -11.60
CA LEU A 43 -12.92 0.75 -11.87
C LEU A 43 -11.59 0.72 -11.09
N VAL A 44 -11.11 1.83 -10.57
CA VAL A 44 -9.83 1.88 -9.82
C VAL A 44 -9.86 0.96 -8.60
N GLY A 45 -10.92 0.99 -7.79
CA GLY A 45 -11.07 0.11 -6.63
C GLY A 45 -11.06 -1.38 -7.00
N PRO A 46 -11.97 -1.85 -7.88
CA PRO A 46 -12.01 -3.23 -8.36
C PRO A 46 -10.71 -3.73 -9.00
N ALA A 47 -9.97 -2.87 -9.70
CA ALA A 47 -8.66 -3.23 -10.26
C ALA A 47 -7.66 -3.60 -9.15
N PHE A 48 -7.60 -2.81 -8.08
CA PHE A 48 -6.77 -3.13 -6.90
C PHE A 48 -7.29 -4.38 -6.17
N ALA A 49 -8.60 -4.55 -6.06
CA ALA A 49 -9.18 -5.73 -5.45
C ALA A 49 -8.80 -7.01 -6.21
N THR A 50 -8.83 -6.98 -7.54
CA THR A 50 -8.39 -8.09 -8.39
C THR A 50 -6.89 -8.35 -8.24
N ALA A 51 -6.08 -7.31 -8.19
CA ALA A 51 -4.65 -7.42 -7.94
C ALA A 51 -4.36 -8.06 -6.56
N CYS A 52 -5.14 -7.75 -5.52
CA CYS A 52 -5.02 -8.37 -4.20
C CYS A 52 -5.28 -9.88 -4.24
N VAL A 53 -6.24 -10.35 -5.02
CA VAL A 53 -6.50 -11.79 -5.20
C VAL A 53 -5.26 -12.49 -5.79
N ALA A 54 -4.69 -11.92 -6.86
CA ALA A 54 -3.47 -12.45 -7.47
C ALA A 54 -2.27 -12.40 -6.51
N MET A 55 -2.08 -11.29 -5.79
CA MET A 55 -0.99 -11.15 -4.80
C MET A 55 -1.14 -12.10 -3.62
N THR A 56 -2.37 -12.41 -3.19
CA THR A 56 -2.64 -13.40 -2.14
C THR A 56 -2.19 -14.79 -2.59
N GLY A 57 -2.53 -15.18 -3.82
CA GLY A 57 -2.03 -16.41 -4.41
C GLY A 57 -0.50 -16.45 -4.50
N LEU A 58 0.12 -15.36 -4.95
CA LEU A 58 1.57 -15.23 -5.02
C LEU A 58 2.24 -15.31 -3.63
N LEU A 59 1.65 -14.71 -2.62
CA LEU A 59 2.15 -14.81 -1.24
C LEU A 59 2.06 -16.26 -0.74
N ALA A 60 0.95 -16.94 -1.00
CA ALA A 60 0.78 -18.35 -0.65
C ALA A 60 1.81 -19.24 -1.33
N LEU A 61 2.11 -19.03 -2.63
CA LEU A 61 3.20 -19.73 -3.32
C LEU A 61 4.56 -19.52 -2.66
N ARG A 62 4.81 -18.31 -2.17
CA ARG A 62 6.06 -18.02 -1.46
C ARG A 62 6.12 -18.67 -0.08
N LEU A 63 5.01 -18.74 0.63
CA LEU A 63 4.97 -19.34 1.96
C LEU A 63 5.02 -20.86 1.92
N TRP A 64 4.39 -21.48 0.92
CA TRP A 64 4.32 -22.94 0.74
C TRP A 64 4.72 -23.36 -0.68
N PRO A 65 6.01 -23.27 -1.06
CA PRO A 65 6.49 -23.55 -2.41
C PRO A 65 6.23 -25.01 -2.85
N ASP A 66 6.26 -25.93 -1.89
CA ASP A 66 6.04 -27.36 -2.14
C ASP A 66 4.57 -27.74 -2.32
N ARG A 67 3.65 -26.79 -2.18
CA ARG A 67 2.20 -27.01 -2.26
C ARG A 67 1.51 -25.92 -3.10
N PRO A 68 1.75 -25.90 -4.43
CA PRO A 68 1.25 -24.84 -5.31
C PRO A 68 -0.28 -24.73 -5.35
N ALA A 69 -1.01 -25.82 -5.12
CA ALA A 69 -2.47 -25.81 -5.04
C ALA A 69 -3.00 -24.84 -3.97
N ARG A 70 -2.23 -24.58 -2.90
CA ARG A 70 -2.61 -23.60 -1.86
C ARG A 70 -2.71 -22.19 -2.38
N ALA A 71 -1.97 -21.84 -3.43
CA ALA A 71 -2.05 -20.53 -4.03
C ALA A 71 -3.41 -20.27 -4.66
N GLY A 72 -3.89 -21.23 -5.46
CA GLY A 72 -5.23 -21.15 -6.04
C GLY A 72 -6.32 -21.11 -4.97
N MET A 73 -6.20 -21.94 -3.92
CA MET A 73 -7.16 -21.94 -2.81
C MET A 73 -7.17 -20.61 -2.06
N ALA A 74 -6.01 -20.04 -1.74
CA ALA A 74 -5.93 -18.77 -1.04
C ALA A 74 -6.52 -17.62 -1.87
N ALA A 75 -6.21 -17.58 -3.17
CA ALA A 75 -6.79 -16.63 -4.10
C ALA A 75 -8.31 -16.80 -4.22
N LEU A 76 -8.79 -18.03 -4.35
CA LEU A 76 -10.22 -18.31 -4.45
C LEU A 76 -10.97 -17.93 -3.17
N ILE A 77 -10.46 -18.30 -1.99
CA ILE A 77 -11.08 -17.94 -0.69
C ILE A 77 -11.24 -16.42 -0.59
N LEU A 78 -10.21 -15.64 -0.95
CA LEU A 78 -10.34 -14.19 -0.96
C LEU A 78 -11.36 -13.73 -2.01
N ALA A 79 -11.30 -14.26 -3.24
CA ALA A 79 -12.16 -13.85 -4.34
C ALA A 79 -13.65 -14.09 -4.06
N VAL A 80 -14.01 -15.16 -3.34
CA VAL A 80 -15.41 -15.49 -3.01
C VAL A 80 -15.83 -15.00 -1.62
N SER A 81 -14.95 -14.34 -0.88
CA SER A 81 -15.30 -13.76 0.43
C SER A 81 -16.37 -12.67 0.27
N PRO A 82 -17.52 -12.79 0.93
CA PRO A 82 -18.59 -11.78 0.83
C PRO A 82 -18.13 -10.37 1.19
N VAL A 83 -17.30 -10.25 2.22
CA VAL A 83 -16.73 -8.98 2.65
C VAL A 83 -15.84 -8.39 1.55
N TRP A 84 -15.01 -9.24 0.91
CA TRP A 84 -14.15 -8.80 -0.17
C TRP A 84 -14.92 -8.42 -1.43
N LEU A 85 -15.95 -9.17 -1.79
CA LEU A 85 -16.83 -8.83 -2.91
C LEU A 85 -17.54 -7.50 -2.69
N LEU A 86 -18.04 -7.26 -1.48
CA LEU A 86 -18.74 -6.02 -1.15
C LEU A 86 -17.78 -4.80 -1.19
N PHE A 87 -16.68 -4.85 -0.44
CA PHE A 87 -15.77 -3.71 -0.33
C PHE A 87 -14.82 -3.57 -1.52
N GLY A 88 -14.45 -4.68 -2.16
CA GLY A 88 -13.60 -4.68 -3.37
C GLY A 88 -14.30 -4.11 -4.60
N SER A 89 -15.64 -4.15 -4.66
CA SER A 89 -16.42 -3.54 -5.76
C SER A 89 -16.60 -2.03 -5.59
N THR A 90 -16.22 -1.46 -4.46
CA THR A 90 -16.38 -0.04 -4.17
C THR A 90 -15.12 0.78 -4.50
N THR A 91 -15.31 2.06 -4.81
CA THR A 91 -14.20 3.01 -5.02
C THR A 91 -13.71 3.54 -3.67
N MET A 92 -13.12 2.65 -2.89
CA MET A 92 -12.57 2.95 -1.58
C MET A 92 -11.06 2.67 -1.51
N SER A 93 -10.37 3.34 -0.61
CA SER A 93 -8.92 3.16 -0.42
C SER A 93 -8.53 1.81 0.21
N ASP A 94 -9.51 1.01 0.68
CA ASP A 94 -9.28 -0.25 1.40
C ASP A 94 -8.58 -1.32 0.54
N ALA A 95 -8.98 -1.47 -0.73
CA ALA A 95 -8.31 -2.38 -1.66
C ALA A 95 -6.86 -1.96 -1.93
N MET A 96 -6.59 -0.65 -2.02
CA MET A 96 -5.23 -0.12 -2.19
C MET A 96 -4.37 -0.35 -0.94
N GLN A 97 -4.95 -0.14 0.24
CA GLN A 97 -4.32 -0.43 1.52
C GLN A 97 -3.96 -1.92 1.63
N THR A 98 -4.88 -2.81 1.26
CA THR A 98 -4.66 -4.26 1.23
C THR A 98 -3.57 -4.63 0.24
N ALA A 99 -3.56 -4.04 -0.97
CA ALA A 99 -2.52 -4.24 -1.95
C ALA A 99 -1.13 -3.83 -1.42
N ALA A 100 -1.04 -2.66 -0.80
CA ALA A 100 0.20 -2.19 -0.17
C ALA A 100 0.66 -3.13 0.95
N THR A 101 -0.26 -3.63 1.77
CA THR A 101 0.04 -4.61 2.81
C THR A 101 0.56 -5.92 2.22
N LEU A 102 -0.08 -6.46 1.18
CA LEU A 102 0.37 -7.67 0.49
C LEU A 102 1.75 -7.48 -0.15
N LEU A 103 2.04 -6.32 -0.77
CA LEU A 103 3.36 -5.98 -1.27
C LEU A 103 4.40 -5.96 -0.14
N ALA A 104 4.06 -5.39 1.01
CA ALA A 104 4.94 -5.41 2.19
C ALA A 104 5.20 -6.84 2.68
N MET A 105 4.18 -7.72 2.74
CA MET A 105 4.34 -9.13 3.10
C MET A 105 5.21 -9.89 2.10
N LEU A 106 5.06 -9.63 0.80
CA LEU A 106 5.91 -10.19 -0.25
C LEU A 106 7.36 -9.70 -0.11
N ALA A 107 7.58 -8.44 0.23
CA ALA A 107 8.91 -7.89 0.49
C ALA A 107 9.54 -8.51 1.74
N LEU A 108 8.80 -8.62 2.84
CA LEU A 108 9.25 -9.28 4.08
C LEU A 108 9.59 -10.75 3.85
N SER A 109 8.75 -11.50 3.13
CA SER A 109 9.03 -12.90 2.78
C SER A 109 10.31 -13.04 1.95
N SER A 110 10.60 -12.07 1.09
CA SER A 110 11.83 -12.01 0.30
C SER A 110 13.05 -11.68 1.16
N ALA A 111 12.93 -10.72 2.07
CA ALA A 111 14.00 -10.33 3.01
C ALA A 111 14.34 -11.45 3.99
N ALA A 112 13.34 -12.22 4.44
CA ALA A 112 13.51 -13.36 5.32
C ALA A 112 14.32 -14.49 4.67
N ARG A 113 14.09 -14.76 3.39
CA ARG A 113 14.78 -15.83 2.63
C ARG A 113 16.14 -15.41 2.11
N ARG A 114 16.23 -14.19 1.59
CA ARG A 114 17.44 -13.62 1.00
C ARG A 114 17.51 -12.14 1.37
N PRO A 115 18.26 -11.78 2.41
CA PRO A 115 18.33 -10.39 2.92
C PRO A 115 19.09 -9.48 1.95
N ARG A 116 18.46 -9.13 0.84
CA ARG A 116 18.99 -8.18 -0.17
C ARG A 116 18.44 -6.79 0.11
N ARG A 117 19.24 -5.75 -0.15
CA ARG A 117 18.81 -4.35 0.01
C ARG A 117 17.50 -4.05 -0.73
N GLY A 118 17.31 -4.60 -1.95
CA GLY A 118 16.09 -4.39 -2.72
C GLY A 118 14.81 -4.84 -2.03
N ALA A 119 14.84 -5.92 -1.22
CA ALA A 119 13.67 -6.36 -0.45
C ALA A 119 13.27 -5.35 0.64
N TRP A 120 14.24 -4.73 1.30
CA TRP A 120 13.99 -3.69 2.31
C TRP A 120 13.53 -2.37 1.68
N ILE A 121 14.08 -2.00 0.52
CA ILE A 121 13.59 -0.86 -0.26
C ILE A 121 12.14 -1.10 -0.70
N ALA A 122 11.83 -2.30 -1.22
CA ALA A 122 10.46 -2.66 -1.58
C ALA A 122 9.49 -2.63 -0.39
N LEU A 123 9.96 -3.04 0.81
CA LEU A 123 9.18 -2.91 2.05
C LEU A 123 8.87 -1.45 2.36
N GLY A 124 9.88 -0.58 2.32
CA GLY A 124 9.69 0.86 2.59
C GLY A 124 8.75 1.52 1.57
N ALA A 125 8.91 1.19 0.29
CA ALA A 125 8.02 1.68 -0.77
C ALA A 125 6.57 1.18 -0.59
N ALA A 126 6.38 -0.08 -0.22
CA ALA A 126 5.06 -0.63 0.07
C ALA A 126 4.40 0.04 1.28
N VAL A 127 5.17 0.33 2.35
CA VAL A 127 4.69 1.09 3.51
C VAL A 127 4.28 2.50 3.10
N ALA A 128 5.09 3.19 2.30
CA ALA A 128 4.75 4.53 1.80
C ALA A 128 3.48 4.52 0.94
N LEU A 129 3.33 3.50 0.07
CA LEU A 129 2.12 3.33 -0.74
C LEU A 129 0.87 3.16 0.14
N GLY A 130 0.98 2.41 1.24
CA GLY A 130 -0.10 2.26 2.21
C GLY A 130 -0.42 3.56 2.93
N VAL A 131 0.59 4.36 3.30
CA VAL A 131 0.38 5.69 3.86
C VAL A 131 -0.35 6.59 2.86
N TYR A 132 0.00 6.53 1.58
CA TYR A 132 -0.70 7.27 0.51
C TYR A 132 -2.14 6.77 0.28
N ALA A 133 -2.43 5.50 0.60
CA ALA A 133 -3.78 4.94 0.46
C ALA A 133 -4.70 5.29 1.62
N LYS A 134 -4.24 5.12 2.87
CA LYS A 134 -5.10 5.24 4.06
C LYS A 134 -4.36 5.75 5.31
N GLY A 135 -3.23 6.46 5.13
CA GLY A 135 -2.45 6.98 6.24
C GLY A 135 -1.67 5.89 7.01
N PRO A 136 -1.28 6.15 8.27
CA PRO A 136 -0.36 5.29 9.01
C PRO A 136 -0.94 3.92 9.42
N VAL A 137 -2.19 3.63 9.11
CA VAL A 137 -2.87 2.35 9.42
C VAL A 137 -2.09 1.13 8.91
N ILE A 138 -1.33 1.27 7.81
CA ILE A 138 -0.48 0.19 7.30
C ILE A 138 0.52 -0.32 8.34
N LEU A 139 0.99 0.53 9.23
CA LEU A 139 1.97 0.16 10.25
C LEU A 139 1.42 -0.89 11.20
N ILE A 140 0.12 -0.84 11.54
CA ILE A 140 -0.53 -1.84 12.39
C ILE A 140 -0.48 -3.24 11.76
N HIS A 141 -0.53 -3.33 10.44
CA HIS A 141 -0.48 -4.61 9.72
C HIS A 141 0.95 -5.10 9.48
N VAL A 142 1.88 -4.19 9.24
CA VAL A 142 3.24 -4.53 8.78
C VAL A 142 4.22 -4.64 9.93
N LEU A 143 4.16 -3.73 10.92
CA LEU A 143 5.14 -3.69 12.01
C LEU A 143 5.20 -4.98 12.84
N PRO A 144 4.06 -5.57 13.28
CA PRO A 144 4.13 -6.81 14.06
C PRO A 144 4.85 -7.94 13.32
N VAL A 145 4.59 -8.08 12.00
CA VAL A 145 5.21 -9.11 11.17
C VAL A 145 6.69 -8.81 10.91
N ALA A 146 7.04 -7.55 10.68
CA ALA A 146 8.41 -7.13 10.45
C ALA A 146 9.29 -7.26 11.71
N LEU A 147 8.74 -6.89 12.87
CA LEU A 147 9.44 -6.97 14.16
C LEU A 147 9.58 -8.42 14.62
N SER A 148 8.57 -9.26 14.41
CA SER A 148 8.62 -10.69 14.74
C SER A 148 9.40 -11.54 13.73
N MET A 149 9.99 -10.95 12.67
CA MET A 149 10.75 -11.70 11.65
C MET A 149 11.80 -12.67 12.24
N PRO A 150 12.56 -12.35 13.29
CA PRO A 150 13.51 -13.28 13.88
C PRO A 150 12.88 -14.59 14.39
N LEU A 151 11.56 -14.60 14.66
CA LEU A 151 10.84 -15.77 15.18
C LEU A 151 10.35 -16.71 14.07
N TRP A 152 9.96 -16.15 12.89
CA TRP A 152 9.32 -16.92 11.84
C TRP A 152 10.16 -17.11 10.55
N ALA A 153 11.27 -16.39 10.39
CA ALA A 153 12.06 -16.37 9.14
C ALA A 153 12.87 -17.66 8.84
N GLY A 154 12.85 -18.64 9.74
CA GLY A 154 13.53 -19.92 9.53
C GLY A 154 15.06 -19.85 9.57
N PRO A 155 15.76 -20.92 9.06
CA PRO A 155 17.22 -21.04 9.20
C PRO A 155 18.01 -19.97 8.43
N ASN A 156 17.48 -19.49 7.31
CA ASN A 156 18.13 -18.49 6.45
C ASN A 156 17.87 -17.04 6.89
N ARG A 157 17.35 -16.85 8.11
CA ARG A 157 17.04 -15.51 8.64
C ARG A 157 18.25 -14.59 8.62
N PRO A 158 18.06 -13.29 8.41
CA PRO A 158 19.12 -12.30 8.53
C PRO A 158 19.65 -12.28 9.98
N SER A 159 20.95 -12.02 10.14
CA SER A 159 21.49 -11.72 11.49
C SER A 159 20.79 -10.48 12.07
N ALA A 160 20.75 -10.36 13.39
CA ALA A 160 20.11 -9.24 14.08
C ALA A 160 20.55 -7.87 13.53
N ARG A 161 21.86 -7.72 13.26
CA ARG A 161 22.42 -6.49 12.67
C ARG A 161 21.88 -6.22 11.26
N LYS A 162 21.82 -7.25 10.39
CA LYS A 162 21.29 -7.11 9.02
C LYS A 162 19.79 -6.83 9.02
N TRP A 163 19.05 -7.45 9.93
CA TRP A 163 17.63 -7.21 10.12
C TRP A 163 17.36 -5.78 10.59
N ALA A 164 18.05 -5.30 11.63
CA ALA A 164 17.89 -3.94 12.13
C ALA A 164 18.30 -2.90 11.07
N ALA A 165 19.42 -3.10 10.37
CA ALA A 165 19.83 -2.23 9.27
C ALA A 165 18.81 -2.25 8.11
N GLY A 166 18.20 -3.39 7.83
CA GLY A 166 17.15 -3.52 6.83
C GLY A 166 15.88 -2.76 7.20
N LEU A 167 15.44 -2.87 8.46
CA LEU A 167 14.30 -2.09 8.96
C LEU A 167 14.58 -0.58 8.92
N ALA A 168 15.79 -0.17 9.32
CA ALA A 168 16.20 1.24 9.22
C ALA A 168 16.17 1.75 7.77
N LEU A 169 16.65 0.92 6.82
CA LEU A 169 16.58 1.25 5.39
C LEU A 169 15.12 1.36 4.91
N ALA A 170 14.26 0.41 5.28
CA ALA A 170 12.85 0.44 4.91
C ALA A 170 12.14 1.68 5.48
N LEU A 171 12.43 2.03 6.75
CA LEU A 171 11.91 3.25 7.37
C LEU A 171 12.39 4.51 6.64
N ALA A 172 13.69 4.59 6.33
CA ALA A 172 14.24 5.73 5.61
C ALA A 172 13.58 5.89 4.23
N VAL A 173 13.40 4.81 3.48
CA VAL A 173 12.69 4.83 2.19
C VAL A 173 11.24 5.28 2.37
N ALA A 174 10.52 4.73 3.36
CA ALA A 174 9.14 5.12 3.63
C ALA A 174 9.03 6.62 3.97
N LEU A 175 9.89 7.12 4.83
CA LEU A 175 9.90 8.54 5.22
C LEU A 175 10.23 9.46 4.04
N VAL A 176 11.22 9.10 3.21
CA VAL A 176 11.56 9.87 2.01
C VAL A 176 10.37 9.90 1.05
N VAL A 177 9.81 8.73 0.71
CA VAL A 177 8.68 8.66 -0.24
C VAL A 177 7.46 9.39 0.30
N VAL A 178 7.08 9.19 1.57
CA VAL A 178 5.97 9.92 2.19
C VAL A 178 6.25 11.42 2.21
N GLY A 179 7.47 11.83 2.53
CA GLY A 179 7.90 13.23 2.56
C GLY A 179 7.78 13.92 1.21
N LEU A 180 8.01 13.22 0.09
CA LEU A 180 7.85 13.78 -1.25
C LEU A 180 6.45 14.32 -1.53
N TRP A 181 5.42 13.77 -0.89
CA TRP A 181 4.07 14.31 -0.96
C TRP A 181 3.76 15.22 0.23
N LEU A 182 4.01 14.73 1.45
CA LEU A 182 3.54 15.39 2.67
C LEU A 182 4.15 16.78 2.83
N LEU A 183 5.45 16.96 2.53
CA LEU A 183 6.11 18.26 2.67
C LEU A 183 5.52 19.33 1.73
N PRO A 184 5.41 19.09 0.40
CA PRO A 184 4.74 20.06 -0.47
C PRO A 184 3.28 20.30 -0.08
N ALA A 185 2.56 19.25 0.34
CA ALA A 185 1.17 19.35 0.74
C ALA A 185 0.99 20.25 1.97
N LEU A 186 1.85 20.12 2.99
CA LEU A 186 1.83 20.96 4.18
C LEU A 186 2.26 22.42 3.89
N ILE A 187 3.15 22.63 2.92
CA ILE A 187 3.59 24.00 2.54
C ILE A 187 2.49 24.70 1.74
N LEU A 188 1.91 24.02 0.75
CA LEU A 188 0.94 24.60 -0.20
C LEU A 188 -0.50 24.62 0.31
N GLY A 189 -0.86 23.72 1.23
CA GLY A 189 -2.24 23.57 1.72
C GLY A 189 -2.67 24.57 2.77
N GLY A 190 -1.74 25.34 3.33
CA GLY A 190 -2.05 26.33 4.35
C GLY A 190 -2.41 25.75 5.73
N PRO A 191 -2.82 26.60 6.70
CA PRO A 191 -3.10 26.18 8.07
C PRO A 191 -4.27 25.21 8.18
N GLU A 192 -5.32 25.41 7.39
CA GLU A 192 -6.54 24.58 7.39
C GLU A 192 -6.21 23.14 6.98
N TYR A 193 -5.53 22.96 5.87
CA TYR A 193 -5.10 21.63 5.39
C TYR A 193 -4.15 20.91 6.35
N ARG A 194 -3.24 21.68 7.00
CA ARG A 194 -2.33 21.11 8.01
C ARG A 194 -3.10 20.50 9.19
N THR A 195 -4.14 21.19 9.64
CA THR A 195 -4.99 20.71 10.73
C THR A 195 -5.73 19.43 10.31
N GLU A 196 -6.31 19.41 9.10
CA GLU A 196 -7.06 18.23 8.60
C GLU A 196 -6.20 16.99 8.35
N VAL A 197 -4.94 17.18 7.91
CA VAL A 197 -4.04 16.04 7.57
C VAL A 197 -3.35 15.47 8.81
N LEU A 198 -3.11 16.30 9.84
CA LEU A 198 -2.35 15.89 11.02
C LEU A 198 -3.24 15.43 12.18
N TRP A 199 -4.53 15.76 12.15
CA TRP A 199 -5.55 15.43 13.17
C TRP A 199 -6.77 14.74 12.56
#